data_476d8e7af2670a68aef500f36dad4504
#
_entry.id   476d8e7af2670a68aef500f36dad4504
#
_cell.length_a   1.000
_cell.length_b   1.000
_cell.length_c   1.000
_cell.angle_alpha   90.00
_cell.angle_beta   90.00
_cell.angle_gamma   90.00
#
_symmetry.space_group_name_H-M   'P 1'
#
loop_
_entity.id
_entity.type
_entity.pdbx_description
1 polymer ?
#
loop_
_entity_poly.entity_id
_entity_poly.type
_entity_poly.pdbx_seq_one_letter_code
_entity_poly.pdbx_strand_id
1 'polypeptide(L)'
;LELLTQQDKIANRAKDISGRMLGRRMEFPAEMRAGFMAYLKRCIDATAQAEKAIGELDELLETGFKGREVEMVAEMIHQLDLIEDDTDTMQIGLRQQLQAVEQKYNPIDVMFLYKILEWVGDLADQAERVGARLELMLARS
;
A
#
# COMPACT_ATOMS: atom_id res chain seq x y z
N LEU A 1 -19.98 2.95 -1.92
CA LEU A 1 -19.97 1.94 -0.85
C LEU A 1 -18.72 1.06 -0.87
N GLU A 2 -18.35 0.58 -2.03
CA GLU A 2 -17.17 -0.29 -2.19
C GLU A 2 -15.85 0.46 -1.92
N LEU A 3 -15.76 1.74 -2.28
CA LEU A 3 -14.60 2.58 -1.95
C LEU A 3 -14.44 2.74 -0.44
N LEU A 4 -15.54 2.98 0.28
CA LEU A 4 -15.51 3.05 1.74
C LEU A 4 -15.03 1.74 2.36
N THR A 5 -15.47 0.61 1.81
CA THR A 5 -15.03 -0.71 2.25
C THR A 5 -13.51 -0.89 2.06
N GLN A 6 -12.97 -0.46 0.93
CA GLN A 6 -11.53 -0.53 0.67
C GLN A 6 -10.74 0.39 1.61
N GLN A 7 -11.23 1.60 1.86
CA GLN A 7 -10.61 2.53 2.81
C GLN A 7 -10.59 1.95 4.23
N ASP A 8 -11.69 1.32 4.67
CA ASP A 8 -11.77 0.65 5.97
C ASP A 8 -10.75 -0.49 6.08
N LYS A 9 -10.58 -1.26 5.03
CA LYS A 9 -9.59 -2.35 4.98
C LYS A 9 -8.16 -1.82 5.16
N ILE A 10 -7.83 -0.70 4.53
CA ILE A 10 -6.53 -0.04 4.67
C ILE A 10 -6.30 0.39 6.12
N ALA A 11 -7.27 1.07 6.72
CA ALA A 11 -7.17 1.54 8.10
C ALA A 11 -7.04 0.38 9.09
N ASN A 12 -7.83 -0.68 8.92
CA ASN A 12 -7.78 -1.85 9.77
C ASN A 12 -6.43 -2.58 9.66
N ARG A 13 -5.90 -2.70 8.44
CA ARG A 13 -4.59 -3.33 8.24
C ARG A 13 -3.48 -2.52 8.90
N ALA A 14 -3.52 -1.21 8.82
CA ALA A 14 -2.56 -0.33 9.48
C ALA A 14 -2.58 -0.51 11.00
N LYS A 15 -3.79 -0.62 11.59
CA LYS A 15 -3.96 -0.89 13.02
C LYS A 15 -3.40 -2.26 13.42
N ASP A 16 -3.66 -3.28 12.63
CA ASP A 16 -3.16 -4.64 12.88
C ASP A 16 -1.63 -4.68 12.87
N ILE A 17 -1.00 -4.03 11.90
CA ILE A 17 0.45 -3.94 11.79
C ILE A 17 1.03 -3.26 13.02
N SER A 18 0.50 -2.09 13.39
CA SER A 18 0.96 -1.32 14.55
C SER A 18 0.82 -2.13 15.84
N GLY A 19 -0.34 -2.76 16.05
CA GLY A 19 -0.61 -3.56 17.24
C GLY A 19 0.35 -4.74 17.37
N ARG A 20 0.65 -5.40 16.26
CA ARG A 20 1.57 -6.55 16.26
C ARG A 20 3.01 -6.15 16.52
N MET A 21 3.47 -5.08 15.89
CA MET A 21 4.84 -4.58 16.09
C MET A 21 5.05 -4.12 17.54
N LEU A 22 4.11 -3.35 18.09
CA LEU A 22 4.20 -2.85 19.47
C LEU A 22 4.05 -3.97 20.50
N GLY A 23 3.11 -4.88 20.29
CA GLY A 23 2.82 -5.96 21.23
C GLY A 23 3.96 -6.95 21.43
N ARG A 24 4.75 -7.20 20.40
CA ARG A 24 5.90 -8.11 20.45
C ARG A 24 7.25 -7.39 20.50
N ARG A 25 7.26 -6.08 20.44
CA ARG A 25 8.51 -5.28 20.33
C ARG A 25 9.38 -5.77 19.17
N MET A 26 8.76 -5.96 18.01
CA MET A 26 9.43 -6.52 16.84
C MET A 26 10.40 -5.53 16.23
N GLU A 27 11.59 -6.02 15.89
CA GLU A 27 12.62 -5.24 15.19
C GLU A 27 13.16 -6.04 14.02
N PHE A 28 13.35 -5.38 12.90
CA PHE A 28 14.06 -5.97 11.77
C PHE A 28 15.57 -5.99 12.04
N PRO A 29 16.31 -6.96 11.44
CA PRO A 29 17.76 -6.92 11.46
C PRO A 29 18.28 -5.55 11.04
N ALA A 30 19.35 -5.09 11.68
CA ALA A 30 19.87 -3.73 11.48
C ALA A 30 20.13 -3.39 10.02
N GLU A 31 20.63 -4.34 9.25
CA GLU A 31 20.91 -4.20 7.82
C GLU A 31 19.67 -4.01 6.94
N MET A 32 18.50 -4.36 7.47
CA MET A 32 17.23 -4.23 6.76
C MET A 32 16.43 -2.98 7.12
N ARG A 33 16.79 -2.28 8.21
CA ARG A 33 15.97 -1.19 8.74
C ARG A 33 15.75 -0.06 7.74
N ALA A 34 16.80 0.38 7.07
CA ALA A 34 16.68 1.44 6.07
C ALA A 34 15.79 1.02 4.89
N GLY A 35 15.98 -0.21 4.41
CA GLY A 35 15.17 -0.77 3.32
C GLY A 35 13.70 -0.95 3.72
N PHE A 36 13.46 -1.42 4.94
CA PHE A 36 12.10 -1.55 5.46
C PHE A 36 11.41 -0.19 5.59
N MET A 37 12.09 0.82 6.11
CA MET A 37 11.52 2.16 6.23
C MET A 37 11.19 2.77 4.86
N ALA A 38 12.06 2.56 3.86
CA ALA A 38 11.81 3.00 2.49
C ALA A 38 10.58 2.29 1.90
N TYR A 39 10.46 0.98 2.13
CA TYR A 39 9.31 0.19 1.70
C TYR A 39 8.00 0.66 2.37
N LEU A 40 8.01 0.83 3.68
CA LEU A 40 6.86 1.33 4.43
C LEU A 40 6.42 2.69 3.91
N LYS A 41 7.37 3.60 3.69
CA LYS A 41 7.09 4.92 3.13
C LYS A 41 6.44 4.81 1.74
N ARG A 42 6.94 3.91 0.89
CA ARG A 42 6.39 3.73 -0.45
C ARG A 42 4.97 3.17 -0.41
N CYS A 43 4.69 2.25 0.51
CA CYS A 43 3.32 1.74 0.72
C CYS A 43 2.38 2.85 1.23
N ILE A 44 2.87 3.74 2.09
CA ILE A 44 2.11 4.91 2.54
C ILE A 44 1.86 5.87 1.36
N ASP A 45 2.84 6.06 0.49
CA ASP A 45 2.68 6.87 -0.73
C ASP A 45 1.53 6.32 -1.60
N ALA A 46 1.40 4.99 -1.70
CA ALA A 46 0.29 4.37 -2.43
C ALA A 46 -1.08 4.77 -1.83
N THR A 47 -1.20 4.71 -0.51
CA THR A 47 -2.46 5.09 0.16
C THR A 47 -2.76 6.58 -0.02
N ALA A 48 -1.76 7.43 0.06
CA ALA A 48 -1.90 8.87 -0.16
C ALA A 48 -2.33 9.18 -1.60
N GLN A 49 -1.76 8.47 -2.58
CA GLN A 49 -2.13 8.61 -3.99
C GLN A 49 -3.57 8.19 -4.24
N ALA A 50 -4.02 7.10 -3.63
CA ALA A 50 -5.41 6.64 -3.72
C ALA A 50 -6.37 7.69 -3.14
N GLU A 51 -6.05 8.25 -1.97
CA GLU A 51 -6.83 9.31 -1.34
C GLU A 51 -6.95 10.54 -2.25
N LYS A 52 -5.86 10.94 -2.86
CA LYS A 52 -5.82 12.06 -3.80
C LYS A 52 -6.72 11.81 -5.01
N ALA A 53 -6.69 10.60 -5.56
CA ALA A 53 -7.55 10.24 -6.69
C ALA A 53 -9.03 10.24 -6.31
N ILE A 54 -9.38 9.80 -5.11
CA ILE A 54 -10.76 9.85 -4.58
C ILE A 54 -11.23 11.31 -4.46
N GLY A 55 -10.37 12.19 -3.95
CA GLY A 55 -10.69 13.63 -3.82
C GLY A 55 -11.01 14.27 -5.18
N GLU A 56 -10.26 13.95 -6.21
CA GLU A 56 -10.52 14.44 -7.56
C GLU A 56 -11.83 13.85 -8.14
N LEU A 57 -12.18 12.62 -7.78
CA LEU A 57 -13.45 12.02 -8.18
C LEU A 57 -14.64 12.83 -7.65
N ASP A 58 -14.57 13.30 -6.41
CA ASP A 58 -15.64 14.12 -5.81
C ASP A 58 -15.85 15.40 -6.63
N GLU A 59 -14.80 16.04 -7.10
CA GLU A 59 -14.88 17.19 -7.98
C GLU A 59 -15.53 16.84 -9.32
N LEU A 60 -15.20 15.68 -9.89
CA LEU A 60 -15.81 15.20 -11.13
C LEU A 60 -17.30 14.96 -11.01
N LEU A 61 -17.76 14.48 -9.85
CA LEU A 61 -19.18 14.27 -9.59
C LEU A 61 -19.95 15.58 -9.58
N GLU A 62 -19.32 16.68 -9.16
CA GLU A 62 -19.93 18.00 -9.16
C GLU A 62 -19.93 18.68 -10.52
N THR A 63 -18.88 18.48 -11.32
CA THR A 63 -18.65 19.17 -12.60
C THR A 63 -19.03 18.33 -13.84
N GLY A 64 -19.27 17.04 -13.64
CA GLY A 64 -19.50 16.09 -14.72
C GLY A 64 -18.21 15.43 -15.23
N PHE A 65 -18.35 14.20 -15.73
CA PHE A 65 -17.20 13.37 -16.16
C PHE A 65 -16.72 13.76 -17.56
N LYS A 66 -16.21 14.98 -17.69
CA LYS A 66 -15.73 15.46 -19.00
C LYS A 66 -14.41 16.21 -18.89
N GLY A 67 -13.60 16.06 -19.91
CA GLY A 67 -12.45 16.90 -20.16
C GLY A 67 -11.22 16.56 -19.36
N ARG A 68 -10.51 17.59 -18.96
CA ARG A 68 -9.17 17.52 -18.38
C ARG A 68 -9.14 16.80 -17.02
N GLU A 69 -10.20 16.88 -16.25
CA GLU A 69 -10.31 16.27 -14.93
C GLU A 69 -10.30 14.74 -15.00
N VAL A 70 -10.95 14.17 -16.03
CA VAL A 70 -10.93 12.71 -16.28
C VAL A 70 -9.50 12.24 -16.58
N GLU A 71 -8.78 13.01 -17.41
CA GLU A 71 -7.38 12.70 -17.72
C GLU A 71 -6.49 12.78 -16.48
N MET A 72 -6.74 13.76 -15.61
CA MET A 72 -6.00 13.91 -14.35
C MET A 72 -6.20 12.69 -13.43
N VAL A 73 -7.44 12.24 -13.26
CA VAL A 73 -7.72 11.05 -12.43
C VAL A 73 -7.09 9.80 -13.05
N ALA A 74 -7.18 9.64 -14.37
CA ALA A 74 -6.56 8.53 -15.07
C ALA A 74 -5.03 8.50 -14.86
N GLU A 75 -4.37 9.67 -14.89
CA GLU A 75 -2.94 9.78 -14.60
C GLU A 75 -2.63 9.45 -13.14
N MET A 76 -3.46 9.89 -12.20
CA MET A 76 -3.29 9.55 -10.78
C MET A 76 -3.38 8.05 -10.53
N ILE A 77 -4.29 7.35 -11.22
CA ILE A 77 -4.43 5.89 -11.17
C ILE A 77 -3.18 5.23 -11.76
N HIS A 78 -2.68 5.73 -12.89
CA HIS A 78 -1.46 5.21 -13.49
C HIS A 78 -0.25 5.35 -12.54
N GLN A 79 -0.10 6.50 -11.88
CA GLN A 79 0.95 6.70 -10.89
C GLN A 79 0.81 5.74 -9.71
N LEU A 80 -0.42 5.42 -9.31
CA LEU A 80 -0.68 4.46 -8.25
C LEU A 80 -0.19 3.05 -8.64
N ASP A 81 -0.42 2.64 -9.88
CA ASP A 81 0.07 1.36 -10.39
C ASP A 81 1.60 1.29 -10.37
N LEU A 82 2.27 2.39 -10.73
CA LEU A 82 3.74 2.48 -10.66
C LEU A 82 4.26 2.37 -9.23
N ILE A 83 3.59 3.00 -8.29
CA ILE A 83 3.95 2.92 -6.86
C ILE A 83 3.80 1.47 -6.36
N GLU A 84 2.72 0.80 -6.74
CA GLU A 84 2.47 -0.59 -6.34
C GLU A 84 3.53 -1.53 -6.93
N ASP A 85 3.90 -1.36 -8.19
CA ASP A 85 4.99 -2.12 -8.82
C ASP A 85 6.31 -1.93 -8.05
N ASP A 86 6.62 -0.71 -7.61
CA ASP A 86 7.79 -0.42 -6.77
C ASP A 86 7.71 -1.19 -5.45
N THR A 87 6.55 -1.18 -4.80
CA THR A 87 6.38 -1.86 -3.50
C THR A 87 6.54 -3.37 -3.63
N ASP A 88 6.06 -3.96 -4.72
CA ASP A 88 6.25 -5.39 -4.99
C ASP A 88 7.74 -5.73 -5.13
N THR A 89 8.48 -4.94 -5.89
CA THR A 89 9.91 -5.12 -6.08
C THR A 89 10.67 -4.98 -4.75
N MET A 90 10.32 -3.97 -3.96
CA MET A 90 10.93 -3.74 -2.65
C MET A 90 10.63 -4.89 -1.68
N GLN A 91 9.42 -5.40 -1.67
CA GLN A 91 9.01 -6.53 -0.84
C GLN A 91 9.82 -7.78 -1.16
N ILE A 92 9.97 -8.10 -2.44
CA ILE A 92 10.77 -9.24 -2.89
C ILE A 92 12.21 -9.11 -2.38
N GLY A 93 12.82 -7.94 -2.53
CA GLY A 93 14.17 -7.67 -2.05
C GLY A 93 14.32 -7.85 -0.53
N LEU A 94 13.37 -7.34 0.23
CA LEU A 94 13.37 -7.47 1.70
C LEU A 94 13.18 -8.92 2.15
N ARG A 95 12.31 -9.68 1.48
CA ARG A 95 12.14 -11.11 1.74
C ARG A 95 13.45 -11.87 1.51
N GLN A 96 14.15 -11.57 0.43
CA GLN A 96 15.44 -12.18 0.12
C GLN A 96 16.49 -11.86 1.18
N GLN A 97 16.54 -10.61 1.64
CA GLN A 97 17.44 -10.18 2.71
C GLN A 97 17.16 -10.93 4.02
N LEU A 98 15.87 -11.03 4.39
CA LEU A 98 15.47 -11.73 5.61
C LEU A 98 15.81 -13.23 5.50
N GLN A 99 15.54 -13.84 4.36
CA GLN A 99 15.86 -15.24 4.11
C GLN A 99 17.35 -15.53 4.27
N ALA A 100 18.21 -14.60 3.84
CA ALA A 100 19.66 -14.76 3.94
C ALA A 100 20.19 -14.77 5.38
N VAL A 101 19.46 -14.16 6.32
CA VAL A 101 19.88 -14.02 7.73
C VAL A 101 18.96 -14.71 8.72
N GLU A 102 17.85 -15.30 8.28
CA GLU A 102 16.80 -15.83 9.15
C GLU A 102 17.29 -16.87 10.16
N GLN A 103 18.31 -17.64 9.82
CA GLN A 103 18.85 -18.66 10.72
C GLN A 103 19.56 -18.08 11.96
N LYS A 104 19.88 -16.80 11.95
CA LYS A 104 20.55 -16.12 13.06
C LYS A 104 19.58 -15.63 14.14
N TYR A 105 18.28 -15.75 13.90
CA TYR A 105 17.23 -15.18 14.75
C TYR A 105 16.24 -16.26 15.20
N ASN A 106 15.44 -15.93 16.20
CA ASN A 106 14.39 -16.82 16.67
C ASN A 106 13.38 -17.10 15.55
N PRO A 107 13.09 -18.37 15.23
CA PRO A 107 12.19 -18.71 14.12
C PRO A 107 10.80 -18.10 14.24
N ILE A 108 10.26 -17.96 15.45
CA ILE A 108 8.94 -17.38 15.65
C ILE A 108 8.95 -15.90 15.28
N ASP A 109 9.98 -15.17 15.73
CA ASP A 109 10.14 -13.76 15.38
C ASP A 109 10.29 -13.57 13.86
N VAL A 110 11.07 -14.44 13.22
CA VAL A 110 11.26 -14.42 11.76
C VAL A 110 9.93 -14.60 11.03
N MET A 111 9.09 -15.54 11.47
CA MET A 111 7.76 -15.75 10.89
C MET A 111 6.92 -14.47 10.96
N PHE A 112 6.94 -13.78 12.10
CA PHE A 112 6.20 -12.52 12.25
C PHE A 112 6.80 -11.41 11.40
N LEU A 113 8.11 -11.35 11.22
CA LEU A 113 8.75 -10.36 10.33
C LEU A 113 8.30 -10.55 8.88
N TYR A 114 8.23 -11.80 8.40
CA TYR A 114 7.66 -12.07 7.07
C TYR A 114 6.19 -11.62 6.97
N LYS A 115 5.41 -11.85 8.03
CA LYS A 115 4.02 -11.39 8.07
C LYS A 115 3.90 -9.86 8.04
N ILE A 116 4.77 -9.16 8.75
CA ILE A 116 4.81 -7.69 8.71
C ILE A 116 5.09 -7.20 7.29
N LEU A 117 6.06 -7.79 6.61
CA LEU A 117 6.36 -7.43 5.21
C LEU A 117 5.14 -7.62 4.32
N GLU A 118 4.43 -8.74 4.48
CA GLU A 118 3.21 -9.05 3.72
C GLU A 118 2.11 -8.03 4.03
N TRP A 119 1.85 -7.74 5.29
CA TRP A 119 0.80 -6.81 5.70
C TRP A 119 1.07 -5.37 5.30
N VAL A 120 2.32 -4.93 5.35
CA VAL A 120 2.70 -3.61 4.83
C VAL A 120 2.41 -3.53 3.33
N GLY A 121 2.74 -4.57 2.58
CA GLY A 121 2.42 -4.67 1.16
C GLY A 121 0.92 -4.64 0.87
N ASP A 122 0.11 -5.22 1.76
CA ASP A 122 -1.36 -5.18 1.63
C ASP A 122 -1.90 -3.74 1.60
N LEU A 123 -1.22 -2.78 2.23
CA LEU A 123 -1.62 -1.36 2.16
C LEU A 123 -1.58 -0.87 0.71
N ALA A 124 -0.51 -1.18 -0.01
CA ALA A 124 -0.37 -0.80 -1.41
C ALA A 124 -1.35 -1.57 -2.30
N ASP A 125 -1.55 -2.87 -2.04
CA ASP A 125 -2.52 -3.70 -2.78
C ASP A 125 -3.94 -3.17 -2.63
N GLN A 126 -4.34 -2.78 -1.43
CA GLN A 126 -5.66 -2.20 -1.19
C GLN A 126 -5.81 -0.83 -1.86
N ALA A 127 -4.76 -0.02 -1.86
CA ALA A 127 -4.74 1.26 -2.56
C ALA A 127 -4.92 1.05 -4.08
N GLU A 128 -4.25 0.06 -4.66
CA GLU A 128 -4.41 -0.29 -6.08
C GLU A 128 -5.84 -0.71 -6.40
N ARG A 129 -6.49 -1.46 -5.52
CA ARG A 129 -7.91 -1.85 -5.68
C ARG A 129 -8.83 -0.63 -5.70
N VAL A 130 -8.54 0.38 -4.90
CA VAL A 130 -9.24 1.67 -4.97
C VAL A 130 -9.06 2.27 -6.36
N GLY A 131 -7.84 2.32 -6.87
CA GLY A 131 -7.54 2.81 -8.21
C GLY A 131 -8.30 2.07 -9.31
N ALA A 132 -8.31 0.74 -9.25
CA ALA A 132 -9.03 -0.10 -10.20
C ALA A 132 -10.54 0.20 -10.18
N ARG A 133 -11.10 0.44 -9.00
CA ARG A 133 -12.53 0.79 -8.85
C ARG A 133 -12.84 2.16 -9.44
N LEU A 134 -11.97 3.14 -9.21
CA LEU A 134 -12.10 4.47 -9.82
C LEU A 134 -12.03 4.39 -11.34
N GLU A 135 -11.14 3.58 -11.87
CA GLU A 135 -11.00 3.36 -13.32
C GLU A 135 -12.30 2.81 -13.93
N LEU A 136 -12.93 1.83 -13.25
CA LEU A 136 -14.24 1.30 -13.68
C LEU A 136 -15.33 2.37 -13.65
N MET A 137 -15.34 3.23 -12.65
CA MET A 137 -16.30 4.34 -12.53
C MET A 137 -16.12 5.33 -13.68
N LEU A 138 -14.88 5.66 -14.03
CA LEU A 138 -14.57 6.54 -15.17
C LEU A 138 -15.02 5.92 -16.50
N ALA A 139 -14.82 4.63 -16.67
CA ALA A 139 -15.17 3.93 -17.91
C ALA A 139 -16.68 3.84 -18.14
N ARG A 140 -17.48 3.91 -17.08
CA ARG A 140 -18.94 3.85 -17.14
C ARG A 140 -19.61 5.21 -17.37
N SER A 141 -18.87 6.26 -17.27
CA SER A 141 -19.37 7.64 -17.49
C SER A 141 -19.13 8.12 -18.95
#